data_fa8b1faca6c3ec7ba29ce435dc6ddeb1
#
_entry.id   fa8b1faca6c3ec7ba29ce435dc6ddeb1
#
_cell.length_a   1.000
_cell.length_b   1.000
_cell.length_c   1.000
_cell.angle_alpha   90.00
_cell.angle_beta   90.00
_cell.angle_gamma   90.00
#
_symmetry.space_group_name_H-M   'P 1'
#
loop_
_entity.id
_entity.type
_entity.pdbx_description
1 polymer ?
#
loop_
_entity_poly.entity_id
_entity_poly.type
_entity_poly.pdbx_seq_one_letter_code
_entity_poly.pdbx_strand_id
1 'polypeptide(L)'
;MDDLQKTALTATDFLNDRILPFFDSYSIRLLRTLTDRGTEYCGVQDRHPYELFCYLNDIEHTKTKARHPQTNGACERMNQIILDEFWQVAFRKKIYKTLEEIQTDLDVYLVRYNELRTNQGRHCDGRTPMQTFLEGKPLCERYVPQATEEIIFEKKIETVDFSGNQLVN
;
A
#
# COMPACT_ATOMS: atom_id res chain seq x y z
N MET A 1 -0.12 1.58 -24.50
CA MET A 1 0.28 0.19 -24.17
C MET A 1 1.64 0.20 -23.47
N ASP A 2 1.80 1.11 -22.49
CA ASP A 2 3.09 1.40 -21.82
C ASP A 2 3.05 1.21 -20.30
N ASP A 3 2.00 0.57 -19.74
CA ASP A 3 1.75 0.57 -18.29
C ASP A 3 2.29 -0.63 -17.50
N LEU A 4 3.15 -1.42 -18.09
CA LEU A 4 3.82 -2.54 -17.38
C LEU A 4 5.17 -2.15 -16.79
N GLN A 5 5.55 -0.88 -16.85
CA GLN A 5 6.80 -0.41 -16.24
C GLN A 5 6.56 -0.07 -14.76
N LYS A 6 7.47 -0.52 -13.91
CA LYS A 6 7.55 -0.11 -12.51
C LYS A 6 7.95 1.36 -12.44
N THR A 7 6.99 2.25 -12.51
CA THR A 7 7.19 3.70 -12.44
C THR A 7 6.62 4.24 -11.14
N ALA A 8 7.07 5.41 -10.74
CA ALA A 8 6.53 6.12 -9.59
C ALA A 8 5.03 6.41 -9.75
N LEU A 9 4.58 6.67 -10.97
CA LEU A 9 3.17 6.90 -11.28
C LEU A 9 2.34 5.62 -11.05
N THR A 10 2.79 4.48 -11.59
CA THR A 10 2.11 3.19 -11.38
C THR A 10 2.03 2.81 -9.90
N ALA A 11 3.08 3.09 -9.11
CA ALA A 11 3.06 2.87 -7.67
C ALA A 11 2.06 3.79 -6.95
N THR A 12 1.94 5.02 -7.41
CA THR A 12 0.97 6.00 -6.90
C THR A 12 -0.46 5.58 -7.23
N ASP A 13 -0.73 5.19 -8.47
CA ASP A 13 -2.04 4.71 -8.93
C ASP A 13 -2.46 3.47 -8.13
N PHE A 14 -1.55 2.55 -7.89
CA PHE A 14 -1.83 1.36 -7.07
C PHE A 14 -2.20 1.74 -5.63
N LEU A 15 -1.49 2.70 -5.02
CA LEU A 15 -1.81 3.20 -3.68
C LEU A 15 -3.19 3.86 -3.66
N ASN A 16 -3.47 4.72 -4.64
CA ASN A 16 -4.74 5.46 -4.75
C ASN A 16 -5.93 4.56 -5.06
N ASP A 17 -5.80 3.65 -6.03
CA ASP A 17 -6.93 2.93 -6.60
C ASP A 17 -7.23 1.60 -5.90
N ARG A 18 -6.25 1.06 -5.16
CA ARG A 18 -6.39 -0.24 -4.52
C ARG A 18 -6.21 -0.19 -3.01
N ILE A 19 -5.15 0.44 -2.54
CA ILE A 19 -4.80 0.41 -1.11
C ILE A 19 -5.71 1.34 -0.31
N LEU A 20 -5.85 2.60 -0.69
CA LEU A 20 -6.70 3.55 0.03
C LEU A 20 -8.16 3.12 0.07
N PRO A 21 -8.82 2.73 -1.04
CA PRO A 21 -10.20 2.28 -1.00
C PRO A 21 -10.42 1.03 -0.13
N PHE A 22 -9.43 0.14 -0.07
CA PHE A 22 -9.50 -1.01 0.84
C PHE A 22 -9.57 -0.55 2.29
N PHE A 23 -8.67 0.30 2.76
CA PHE A 23 -8.67 0.80 4.14
C PHE A 23 -9.90 1.64 4.44
N ASP A 24 -10.33 2.48 3.51
CA ASP A 24 -11.53 3.32 3.63
C ASP A 24 -12.80 2.49 3.78
N SER A 25 -12.92 1.37 3.06
CA SER A 25 -14.07 0.45 3.18
C SER A 25 -14.25 -0.13 4.59
N TYR A 26 -13.17 -0.18 5.36
CA TYR A 26 -13.18 -0.59 6.77
C TYR A 26 -13.16 0.59 7.75
N SER A 27 -13.27 1.82 7.27
CA SER A 27 -13.14 3.05 8.08
C SER A 27 -11.82 3.08 8.87
N ILE A 28 -10.73 2.68 8.24
CA ILE A 28 -9.39 2.72 8.80
C ILE A 28 -8.56 3.70 7.98
N ARG A 29 -7.97 4.69 8.64
CA ARG A 29 -7.05 5.62 7.97
C ARG A 29 -5.68 4.96 7.78
N LEU A 30 -5.14 5.01 6.58
CA LEU A 30 -3.78 4.61 6.29
C LEU A 30 -2.81 5.70 6.79
N LEU A 31 -2.07 5.43 7.86
CA LEU A 31 -1.16 6.40 8.47
C LEU A 31 0.26 6.33 7.92
N ARG A 32 0.69 5.14 7.49
CA ARG A 32 2.08 4.93 7.10
C ARG A 32 2.21 3.86 6.03
N THR A 33 3.12 4.07 5.09
CA THR A 33 3.60 3.07 4.15
C THR A 33 5.07 2.77 4.40
N LEU A 34 5.46 1.51 4.24
CA LEU A 34 6.84 1.07 4.26
C LEU A 34 7.17 0.45 2.91
N THR A 35 8.13 1.01 2.20
CA THR A 35 8.59 0.47 0.91
C THR A 35 10.09 0.15 0.96
N ASP A 36 10.57 -0.54 -0.06
CA ASP A 36 11.99 -0.62 -0.32
C ASP A 36 12.52 0.73 -0.85
N ARG A 37 13.75 0.74 -1.34
CA ARG A 37 14.39 1.95 -1.89
C ARG A 37 14.35 1.99 -3.41
N GLY A 38 13.37 1.32 -4.01
CA GLY A 38 13.15 1.37 -5.45
C GLY A 38 12.87 2.79 -5.93
N THR A 39 13.26 3.09 -7.15
CA THR A 39 13.04 4.41 -7.77
C THR A 39 11.55 4.70 -8.01
N GLU A 40 10.72 3.67 -8.02
CA GLU A 40 9.26 3.77 -8.06
C GLU A 40 8.64 4.37 -6.80
N TYR A 41 9.35 4.28 -5.64
CA TYR A 41 8.88 4.80 -4.35
C TYR A 41 9.69 5.97 -3.83
N CYS A 42 10.94 6.10 -4.27
CA CYS A 42 11.90 7.00 -3.64
C CYS A 42 12.44 8.05 -4.61
N GLY A 43 12.26 9.31 -4.25
CA GLY A 43 12.77 10.47 -4.98
C GLY A 43 12.75 11.74 -4.15
N VAL A 44 12.85 12.89 -4.81
CA VAL A 44 12.70 14.19 -4.19
C VAL A 44 11.21 14.44 -3.94
N GLN A 45 10.82 14.78 -2.72
CA GLN A 45 9.42 14.84 -2.26
C GLN A 45 8.52 15.66 -3.17
N ASP A 46 8.95 16.83 -3.60
CA ASP A 46 8.18 17.79 -4.41
C ASP A 46 8.10 17.43 -5.90
N ARG A 47 8.86 16.42 -6.35
CA ARG A 47 8.98 16.06 -7.77
C ARG A 47 8.71 14.58 -8.05
N HIS A 48 8.64 13.78 -6.99
CA HIS A 48 8.42 12.35 -7.12
C HIS A 48 6.94 12.02 -6.86
N PRO A 49 6.18 11.48 -7.83
CA PRO A 49 4.74 11.28 -7.71
C PRO A 49 4.32 10.56 -6.43
N TYR A 50 4.98 9.46 -6.08
CA TYR A 50 4.65 8.67 -4.90
C TYR A 50 4.90 9.43 -3.59
N GLU A 51 6.04 10.12 -3.48
CA GLU A 51 6.39 10.91 -2.28
C GLU A 51 5.43 12.09 -2.10
N LEU A 52 5.14 12.80 -3.21
CA LEU A 52 4.19 13.91 -3.21
C LEU A 52 2.78 13.45 -2.85
N PHE A 53 2.33 12.32 -3.42
CA PHE A 53 1.02 11.75 -3.11
C PHE A 53 0.90 11.39 -1.62
N CYS A 54 1.90 10.71 -1.05
CA CYS A 54 1.93 10.39 0.38
C CYS A 54 1.86 11.66 1.23
N TYR A 55 2.65 12.69 0.88
CA TYR A 55 2.67 13.96 1.58
C TYR A 55 1.30 14.66 1.56
N LEU A 56 0.66 14.76 0.39
CA LEU A 56 -0.66 15.39 0.23
C LEU A 56 -1.81 14.66 0.94
N ASN A 57 -1.65 13.37 1.18
CA ASN A 57 -2.64 12.54 1.88
C ASN A 57 -2.30 12.29 3.35
N ASP A 58 -1.31 12.99 3.91
CA ASP A 58 -0.83 12.81 5.28
C ASP A 58 -0.44 11.36 5.60
N ILE A 59 0.16 10.67 4.63
CA ILE A 59 0.67 9.31 4.78
C ILE A 59 2.18 9.40 5.01
N GLU A 60 2.65 8.93 6.15
CA GLU A 60 4.08 8.86 6.41
C GLU A 60 4.72 7.78 5.52
N HIS A 61 5.63 8.20 4.65
CA HIS A 61 6.40 7.26 3.83
C HIS A 61 7.73 6.92 4.51
N THR A 62 7.88 5.66 4.93
CA THR A 62 9.10 5.13 5.51
C THR A 62 9.79 4.17 4.54
N LYS A 63 11.11 4.10 4.62
CA LYS A 63 11.94 3.29 3.72
C LYS A 63 12.67 2.21 4.50
N THR A 64 12.77 1.01 3.93
CA THR A 64 13.57 -0.06 4.55
C THR A 64 15.01 0.39 4.74
N LYS A 65 15.64 -0.06 5.83
CA LYS A 65 17.05 0.25 6.10
C LYS A 65 17.93 -0.41 5.04
N ALA A 66 18.87 0.35 4.47
CA ALA A 66 19.84 -0.21 3.55
C ALA A 66 20.62 -1.35 4.23
N ARG A 67 20.81 -2.46 3.53
CA ARG A 67 21.51 -3.65 4.00
C ARG A 67 20.90 -4.35 5.24
N HIS A 68 19.62 -4.11 5.55
CA HIS A 68 18.89 -4.81 6.60
C HIS A 68 17.65 -5.50 6.01
N PRO A 69 17.78 -6.71 5.43
CA PRO A 69 16.68 -7.43 4.77
C PRO A 69 15.51 -7.74 5.73
N GLN A 70 15.78 -7.80 7.03
CA GLN A 70 14.76 -8.09 8.05
C GLN A 70 13.59 -7.09 8.08
N THR A 71 13.77 -5.88 7.57
CA THR A 71 12.71 -4.86 7.54
C THR A 71 11.67 -5.10 6.45
N ASN A 72 11.96 -5.94 5.44
CA ASN A 72 11.05 -6.31 4.35
C ASN A 72 10.57 -7.77 4.40
N GLY A 73 10.90 -8.49 5.46
CA GLY A 73 10.67 -9.93 5.55
C GLY A 73 9.20 -10.37 5.41
N ALA A 74 8.23 -9.49 5.73
CA ALA A 74 6.81 -9.78 5.54
C ALA A 74 6.43 -9.79 4.04
N CYS A 75 6.89 -8.79 3.29
CA CYS A 75 6.68 -8.71 1.83
C CYS A 75 7.39 -9.85 1.10
N GLU A 76 8.65 -10.12 1.46
CA GLU A 76 9.43 -11.22 0.87
C GLU A 76 8.74 -12.57 1.09
N ARG A 77 8.24 -12.81 2.30
CA ARG A 77 7.47 -14.02 2.60
C ARG A 77 6.17 -14.09 1.81
N MET A 78 5.43 -13.00 1.70
CA MET A 78 4.18 -12.98 0.91
C MET A 78 4.47 -13.23 -0.57
N ASN A 79 5.48 -12.61 -1.13
CA ASN A 79 5.91 -12.85 -2.50
C ASN A 79 6.28 -14.33 -2.73
N GLN A 80 7.00 -14.95 -1.80
CA GLN A 80 7.33 -16.37 -1.89
C GLN A 80 6.08 -17.26 -1.82
N ILE A 81 5.13 -16.95 -0.92
CA ILE A 81 3.87 -17.69 -0.81
C ILE A 81 3.08 -17.60 -2.13
N ILE A 82 2.94 -16.39 -2.70
CA ILE A 82 2.22 -16.20 -3.97
C ILE A 82 2.95 -16.96 -5.10
N LEU A 83 4.28 -16.93 -5.12
CA LEU A 83 5.07 -17.67 -6.11
C LEU A 83 4.80 -19.18 -6.02
N ASP A 84 4.86 -19.73 -4.82
CA ASP A 84 4.75 -21.18 -4.61
C ASP A 84 3.31 -21.69 -4.72
N GLU A 85 2.36 -20.98 -4.14
CA GLU A 85 0.96 -21.44 -4.03
C GLU A 85 0.10 -21.01 -5.23
N PHE A 86 0.42 -19.90 -5.89
CA PHE A 86 -0.35 -19.42 -7.03
C PHE A 86 0.41 -19.55 -8.34
N TRP A 87 1.52 -18.84 -8.55
CA TRP A 87 2.17 -18.76 -9.86
C TRP A 87 2.64 -20.11 -10.37
N GLN A 88 3.36 -20.89 -9.55
CA GLN A 88 3.85 -22.22 -9.96
C GLN A 88 2.72 -23.20 -10.24
N VAL A 89 1.60 -23.09 -9.54
CA VAL A 89 0.43 -23.94 -9.73
C VAL A 89 -0.38 -23.51 -10.94
N ALA A 90 -0.65 -22.22 -11.08
CA ALA A 90 -1.46 -21.66 -12.14
C ALA A 90 -0.85 -21.93 -13.53
N PHE A 91 0.43 -21.63 -13.71
CA PHE A 91 1.12 -21.85 -14.99
C PHE A 91 1.34 -23.32 -15.36
N ARG A 92 1.22 -24.24 -14.41
CA ARG A 92 1.24 -25.69 -14.72
C ARG A 92 -0.13 -26.22 -15.15
N LYS A 93 -1.20 -25.56 -14.71
CA LYS A 93 -2.57 -26.05 -14.92
C LYS A 93 -3.29 -25.37 -16.09
N LYS A 94 -2.94 -24.15 -16.42
CA LYS A 94 -3.66 -23.32 -17.39
C LYS A 94 -2.67 -22.50 -18.22
N ILE A 95 -2.97 -22.41 -19.51
CA ILE A 95 -2.29 -21.47 -20.41
C ILE A 95 -3.13 -20.19 -20.46
N TYR A 96 -2.59 -19.13 -19.92
CA TYR A 96 -3.22 -17.82 -19.93
C TYR A 96 -2.97 -17.11 -21.25
N LYS A 97 -3.99 -16.52 -21.80
CA LYS A 97 -3.91 -15.74 -23.06
C LYS A 97 -3.94 -14.24 -22.83
N THR A 98 -4.54 -13.81 -21.72
CA THR A 98 -4.67 -12.38 -21.38
C THR A 98 -4.31 -12.12 -19.92
N LEU A 99 -4.01 -10.86 -19.61
CA LEU A 99 -3.74 -10.44 -18.23
C LEU A 99 -4.99 -10.52 -17.36
N GLU A 100 -6.16 -10.28 -17.94
CA GLU A 100 -7.44 -10.34 -17.22
C GLU A 100 -7.75 -11.74 -16.71
N GLU A 101 -7.40 -12.76 -17.49
CA GLU A 101 -7.53 -14.16 -17.04
C GLU A 101 -6.65 -14.45 -15.83
N ILE A 102 -5.40 -13.97 -15.85
CA ILE A 102 -4.47 -14.13 -14.72
C ILE A 102 -4.97 -13.35 -13.50
N GLN A 103 -5.42 -12.10 -13.72
CA GLN A 103 -5.92 -11.24 -12.65
C GLN A 103 -7.14 -11.87 -11.97
N THR A 104 -8.07 -12.42 -12.75
CA THR A 104 -9.27 -13.08 -12.21
C THR A 104 -8.90 -14.28 -11.31
N ASP A 105 -7.99 -15.13 -11.78
CA ASP A 105 -7.56 -16.29 -10.99
C ASP A 105 -6.75 -15.87 -9.74
N LEU A 106 -5.96 -14.79 -9.84
CA LEU A 106 -5.22 -14.22 -8.71
C LEU A 106 -6.18 -13.61 -7.67
N ASP A 107 -7.21 -12.90 -8.09
CA ASP A 107 -8.20 -12.32 -7.19
C ASP A 107 -8.93 -13.40 -6.39
N VAL A 108 -9.33 -14.51 -7.05
CA VAL A 108 -9.92 -15.68 -6.38
C VAL A 108 -8.94 -16.29 -5.37
N TYR A 109 -7.67 -16.41 -5.74
CA TYR A 109 -6.63 -16.91 -4.84
C TYR A 109 -6.46 -16.01 -3.62
N LEU A 110 -6.39 -14.68 -3.82
CA LEU A 110 -6.21 -13.72 -2.74
C LEU A 110 -7.39 -13.67 -1.77
N VAL A 111 -8.62 -13.78 -2.26
CA VAL A 111 -9.81 -13.94 -1.40
C VAL A 111 -9.67 -15.20 -0.53
N ARG A 112 -9.36 -16.34 -1.15
CA ARG A 112 -9.13 -17.58 -0.40
C ARG A 112 -8.01 -17.46 0.63
N TYR A 113 -6.90 -16.82 0.26
CA TYR A 113 -5.75 -16.59 1.13
C TYR A 113 -6.14 -15.76 2.35
N ASN A 114 -6.86 -14.67 2.13
CA ASN A 114 -7.21 -13.73 3.19
C ASN A 114 -8.34 -14.21 4.09
N GLU A 115 -9.34 -14.90 3.53
CA GLU A 115 -10.58 -15.21 4.26
C GLU A 115 -10.67 -16.66 4.75
N LEU A 116 -10.04 -17.59 4.06
CA LEU A 116 -10.21 -19.03 4.35
C LEU A 116 -8.93 -19.71 4.84
N ARG A 117 -7.76 -19.23 4.42
CA ARG A 117 -6.48 -19.84 4.79
C ARG A 117 -6.05 -19.37 6.18
N THR A 118 -5.96 -20.28 7.12
CA THR A 118 -5.38 -20.00 8.43
C THR A 118 -3.86 -19.85 8.35
N ASN A 119 -3.29 -18.97 9.15
CA ASN A 119 -1.86 -18.69 9.19
C ASN A 119 -1.33 -18.89 10.62
N GLN A 120 -0.34 -19.75 10.77
CA GLN A 120 0.32 -20.04 12.06
C GLN A 120 1.41 -18.99 12.39
N GLY A 121 1.59 -17.97 11.57
CA GLY A 121 2.55 -16.90 11.82
C GLY A 121 2.22 -16.12 13.10
N ARG A 122 3.25 -15.54 13.72
CA ARG A 122 3.24 -14.87 15.02
C ARG A 122 2.07 -13.91 15.27
N HIS A 123 1.55 -13.26 14.23
CA HIS A 123 0.46 -12.28 14.38
C HIS A 123 -0.93 -12.86 14.12
N CYS A 124 -1.01 -13.90 13.28
CA CYS A 124 -2.29 -14.55 12.97
C CYS A 124 -2.67 -15.62 14.00
N ASP A 125 -1.69 -16.36 14.50
CA ASP A 125 -1.89 -17.35 15.57
C ASP A 125 -3.08 -18.31 15.28
N GLY A 126 -3.07 -18.93 14.09
CA GLY A 126 -4.12 -19.84 13.65
C GLY A 126 -5.35 -19.17 13.03
N ARG A 127 -5.43 -17.85 13.00
CA ARG A 127 -6.51 -17.09 12.36
C ARG A 127 -6.21 -16.85 10.88
N THR A 128 -7.23 -16.46 10.13
CA THR A 128 -7.02 -15.96 8.77
C THR A 128 -6.44 -14.53 8.80
N PRO A 129 -5.75 -14.08 7.74
CA PRO A 129 -5.29 -12.69 7.66
C PRO A 129 -6.41 -11.67 7.84
N MET A 130 -7.59 -11.91 7.24
CA MET A 130 -8.73 -11.01 7.35
C MET A 130 -9.29 -10.96 8.78
N GLN A 131 -9.40 -12.10 9.47
CA GLN A 131 -9.81 -12.12 10.87
C GLN A 131 -8.84 -11.33 11.74
N THR A 132 -7.53 -11.53 11.54
CA THR A 132 -6.49 -10.80 12.28
C THR A 132 -6.56 -9.29 12.03
N PHE A 133 -6.82 -8.89 10.79
CA PHE A 133 -6.99 -7.49 10.41
C PHE A 133 -8.19 -6.86 11.11
N LEU A 134 -9.36 -7.52 11.06
CA LEU A 134 -10.60 -7.01 11.67
C LEU A 134 -10.51 -6.96 13.20
N GLU A 135 -9.91 -7.95 13.84
CA GLU A 135 -9.68 -7.95 15.29
C GLU A 135 -8.65 -6.90 15.72
N GLY A 136 -7.73 -6.53 14.84
CA GLY A 136 -6.75 -5.47 15.05
C GLY A 136 -7.33 -4.06 14.92
N LYS A 137 -8.50 -3.88 14.28
CA LYS A 137 -9.10 -2.56 14.05
C LYS A 137 -9.24 -1.70 15.32
N PRO A 138 -9.74 -2.19 16.45
CA PRO A 138 -9.85 -1.38 17.68
C PRO A 138 -8.49 -0.90 18.23
N LEU A 139 -7.39 -1.56 17.86
CA LEU A 139 -6.05 -1.11 18.21
C LEU A 139 -5.62 0.09 17.36
N CYS A 140 -6.02 0.11 16.09
CA CYS A 140 -5.71 1.24 15.19
C CYS A 140 -6.35 2.54 15.69
N GLU A 141 -7.59 2.48 16.18
CA GLU A 141 -8.33 3.64 16.69
C GLU A 141 -7.62 4.33 17.86
N ARG A 142 -6.84 3.58 18.66
CA ARG A 142 -6.05 4.12 19.79
C ARG A 142 -4.78 4.87 19.34
N TYR A 143 -4.31 4.62 18.13
CA TYR A 143 -3.08 5.19 17.59
C TYR A 143 -3.31 6.32 16.57
N VAL A 144 -4.57 6.62 16.23
CA VAL A 144 -4.87 7.82 15.46
C VAL A 144 -4.54 9.00 16.36
N PRO A 145 -3.51 9.83 16.05
CA PRO A 145 -3.36 11.09 16.75
C PRO A 145 -4.69 11.83 16.61
N GLN A 146 -5.23 12.33 17.70
CA GLN A 146 -6.36 13.26 17.68
C GLN A 146 -5.84 14.61 17.11
N ALA A 147 -5.35 14.57 15.88
CA ALA A 147 -5.18 15.78 15.09
C ALA A 147 -6.62 16.22 14.78
N THR A 148 -7.09 17.16 15.55
CA THR A 148 -8.36 17.81 15.34
C THR A 148 -8.48 18.16 13.87
N GLU A 149 -9.65 17.95 13.30
CA GLU A 149 -9.97 18.31 11.89
C GLU A 149 -9.54 19.75 11.56
N GLU A 150 -9.43 20.60 12.55
CA GLU A 150 -8.91 21.96 12.47
C GLU A 150 -7.44 22.04 12.02
N ILE A 151 -6.54 21.20 12.54
CA ILE A 151 -5.10 21.22 12.15
C ILE A 151 -4.91 20.73 10.71
N ILE A 152 -5.76 19.78 10.27
CA ILE A 152 -5.72 19.29 8.89
C ILE A 152 -6.25 20.35 7.93
N PHE A 153 -7.24 21.11 8.33
CA PHE A 153 -7.83 22.18 7.53
C PHE A 153 -6.88 23.39 7.43
N GLU A 154 -6.24 23.79 8.52
CA GLU A 154 -5.25 24.87 8.53
C GLU A 154 -4.02 24.54 7.68
N LYS A 155 -3.45 23.34 7.78
CA LYS A 155 -2.34 22.91 6.91
C LYS A 155 -2.72 22.86 5.43
N LYS A 156 -3.95 22.48 5.09
CA LYS A 156 -4.42 22.50 3.69
C LYS A 156 -4.58 23.92 3.15
N ILE A 157 -4.94 24.89 3.97
CA ILE A 157 -5.07 26.29 3.56
C ILE A 157 -3.69 26.92 3.35
N GLU A 158 -2.70 26.64 4.21
CA GLU A 158 -1.35 27.18 4.05
C GLU A 158 -0.62 26.66 2.80
N THR A 159 -1.00 25.49 2.28
CA THR A 159 -0.39 24.92 1.07
C THR A 159 -1.09 25.31 -0.24
N VAL A 160 -2.25 25.96 -0.19
CA VAL A 160 -3.06 26.33 -1.37
C VAL A 160 -3.21 27.85 -1.49
N ASP A 161 -2.18 28.62 -1.17
CA ASP A 161 -2.16 30.03 -1.53
C ASP A 161 -1.68 30.21 -2.98
N PHE A 162 -2.60 29.93 -3.91
CA PHE A 162 -2.48 30.25 -5.33
C PHE A 162 -2.79 31.72 -5.60
N SER A 163 -2.30 32.62 -4.80
CA SER A 163 -2.27 34.03 -5.19
C SER A 163 -0.92 34.33 -5.84
N GLY A 164 -0.90 34.20 -7.16
CA GLY A 164 0.17 34.73 -7.99
C GLY A 164 0.32 36.24 -7.79
N ASN A 165 1.22 36.65 -6.91
CA ASN A 165 1.79 37.95 -6.90
C ASN A 165 3.29 37.85 -6.65
N GLN A 166 4.04 37.97 -7.76
CA GLN A 166 5.43 38.37 -7.70
C GLN A 166 5.50 39.72 -7.01
N LEU A 167 6.00 39.75 -5.80
CA LEU A 167 6.54 40.97 -5.26
C LEU A 167 8.02 41.05 -5.64
N VAL A 168 8.25 41.84 -6.68
CA VAL A 168 9.53 42.48 -6.98
C VAL A 168 9.83 43.42 -5.83
N ASN A 169 10.93 43.19 -5.12
CA ASN A 169 11.94 44.17 -4.69
C ASN A 169 13.12 43.45 -4.04
#